data_c871838782730ff5b3972ee99b6b953d
#
_entry.id   c871838782730ff5b3972ee99b6b953d
#
_cell.length_a   1.000
_cell.length_b   1.000
_cell.length_c   1.000
_cell.angle_alpha   90.00
_cell.angle_beta   90.00
_cell.angle_gamma   90.00
#
_symmetry.space_group_name_H-M   'P 1'
#
loop_
_entity.id
_entity.type
_entity.pdbx_description
1 polymer ?
#
loop_
_entity_poly.entity_id
_entity_poly.type
_entity_poly.pdbx_seq_one_letter_code
_entity_poly.pdbx_strand_id
1 'polypeptide(L)'
;RRYARNGNLGLIVIDYLQLMTVKSNSRFDEVSQISRQLKVMAKTVKAPVIALSQLSRKCEERGDKRPNNSDLRESGQIEQDADIITFIYREEVYNDKTVNKGMAELITTKFRNGEIGKDILATELQFCRFKNLSADFYYKEDEPLAGGKSRKFD
;
A
#
# COMPACT_ATOMS: atom_id res chain seq x y z
N ARG A 1 1.82 -2.96 25.08
CA ARG A 1 0.93 -2.79 26.26
C ARG A 1 1.44 -1.71 27.25
N ARG A 2 2.76 -1.58 27.50
CA ARG A 2 3.31 -0.59 28.47
C ARG A 2 2.97 0.85 28.05
N TYR A 3 3.21 1.23 26.79
CA TYR A 3 2.90 2.57 26.28
C TYR A 3 1.40 2.86 26.25
N ALA A 4 0.57 1.86 25.89
CA ALA A 4 -0.88 2.02 25.88
C ALA A 4 -1.48 2.29 27.27
N ARG A 5 -0.86 1.76 28.34
CA ARG A 5 -1.31 2.00 29.72
C ARG A 5 -1.13 3.46 30.16
N ASN A 6 -0.18 4.17 29.56
CA ASN A 6 0.09 5.57 29.88
C ASN A 6 -0.82 6.56 29.12
N GLY A 7 -1.75 6.05 28.28
CA GLY A 7 -2.73 6.85 27.54
C GLY A 7 -2.19 7.70 26.38
N ASN A 8 -0.90 7.58 26.04
CA ASN A 8 -0.23 8.44 25.06
C ASN A 8 0.11 7.74 23.76
N LEU A 9 -0.52 6.60 23.45
CA LEU A 9 -0.24 5.86 22.21
C LEU A 9 -1.17 6.36 21.10
N GLY A 10 -0.66 7.19 20.18
CA GLY A 10 -1.43 7.75 19.07
C GLY A 10 -1.34 6.94 17.78
N LEU A 11 -0.22 6.23 17.54
CA LEU A 11 0.03 5.47 16.30
C LEU A 11 1.05 4.37 16.57
N ILE A 12 0.90 3.24 15.86
CA ILE A 12 1.91 2.18 15.75
C ILE A 12 2.32 2.05 14.29
N VAL A 13 3.62 2.08 14.02
CA VAL A 13 4.17 1.85 12.68
C VAL A 13 5.05 0.60 12.73
N ILE A 14 4.86 -0.29 11.74
CA ILE A 14 5.61 -1.55 11.59
C ILE A 14 6.30 -1.53 10.23
N ASP A 15 7.61 -1.51 10.24
CA ASP A 15 8.46 -1.56 9.05
C ASP A 15 9.35 -2.81 9.14
N TYR A 16 8.98 -3.85 8.46
CA TYR A 16 7.80 -4.26 7.69
C TYR A 16 7.30 -5.64 8.16
N LEU A 17 6.10 -6.06 7.74
CA LEU A 17 5.43 -7.27 8.25
C LEU A 17 6.29 -8.52 8.14
N GLN A 18 7.05 -8.66 7.05
CA GLN A 18 7.84 -9.85 6.78
C GLN A 18 9.08 -10.01 7.67
N LEU A 19 9.43 -9.01 8.48
CA LEU A 19 10.45 -9.14 9.55
C LEU A 19 9.88 -9.74 10.83
N MET A 20 8.57 -9.73 10.98
CA MET A 20 7.93 -10.34 12.14
C MET A 20 7.89 -11.86 11.95
N THR A 21 8.03 -12.59 13.06
CA THR A 21 7.97 -14.04 13.09
C THR A 21 6.99 -14.53 14.14
N VAL A 22 6.29 -15.60 13.81
CA VAL A 22 5.44 -16.34 14.72
C VAL A 22 5.57 -17.84 14.39
N LYS A 23 5.48 -18.69 15.40
CA LYS A 23 5.56 -20.13 15.16
C LYS A 23 4.37 -20.60 14.32
N SER A 24 4.64 -21.05 13.09
CA SER A 24 3.63 -21.55 12.15
C SER A 24 4.20 -22.62 11.24
N ASN A 25 3.35 -23.28 10.46
CA ASN A 25 3.74 -24.36 9.54
C ASN A 25 4.18 -23.84 8.16
N SER A 26 3.82 -22.62 7.81
CA SER A 26 4.17 -22.02 6.54
C SER A 26 4.31 -20.50 6.66
N ARG A 27 5.02 -19.89 5.71
CA ARG A 27 5.14 -18.43 5.65
C ARG A 27 3.79 -17.74 5.44
N PHE A 28 2.91 -18.36 4.65
CA PHE A 28 1.54 -17.90 4.46
C PHE A 28 0.76 -17.84 5.78
N ASP A 29 0.81 -18.91 6.58
CA ASP A 29 0.13 -18.96 7.88
C ASP A 29 0.73 -17.97 8.86
N GLU A 30 2.05 -17.81 8.83
CA GLU A 30 2.77 -16.85 9.67
C GLU A 30 2.28 -15.42 9.44
N VAL A 31 2.30 -14.95 8.18
CA VAL A 31 1.84 -13.61 7.81
C VAL A 31 0.35 -13.43 8.11
N SER A 32 -0.45 -14.48 7.89
CA SER A 32 -1.89 -14.47 8.21
C SER A 32 -2.15 -14.31 9.70
N GLN A 33 -1.38 -15.02 10.55
CA GLN A 33 -1.49 -14.89 12.01
C GLN A 33 -1.05 -13.50 12.48
N ILE A 34 0.06 -12.98 11.93
CA ILE A 34 0.55 -11.64 12.25
C ILE A 34 -0.50 -10.60 11.92
N SER A 35 -1.07 -10.62 10.71
CA SER A 35 -2.11 -9.69 10.26
C SER A 35 -3.29 -9.66 11.25
N ARG A 36 -3.82 -10.84 11.59
CA ARG A 36 -4.92 -10.97 12.54
C ARG A 36 -4.57 -10.44 13.93
N GLN A 37 -3.37 -10.74 14.42
CA GLN A 37 -2.90 -10.26 15.73
C GLN A 37 -2.74 -8.75 15.76
N LEU A 38 -2.27 -8.12 14.68
CA LEU A 38 -2.17 -6.67 14.56
C LEU A 38 -3.56 -6.01 14.59
N LYS A 39 -4.55 -6.60 13.91
CA LYS A 39 -5.93 -6.11 13.98
C LYS A 39 -6.50 -6.18 15.38
N VAL A 40 -6.28 -7.27 16.11
CA VAL A 40 -6.69 -7.42 17.51
C VAL A 40 -5.94 -6.42 18.40
N MET A 41 -4.64 -6.25 18.20
CA MET A 41 -3.83 -5.31 18.94
C MET A 41 -4.33 -3.88 18.76
N ALA A 42 -4.57 -3.43 17.54
CA ALA A 42 -5.08 -2.09 17.24
C ALA A 42 -6.36 -1.79 18.02
N LYS A 43 -7.31 -2.74 18.02
CA LYS A 43 -8.55 -2.63 18.79
C LYS A 43 -8.31 -2.59 20.29
N THR A 44 -7.40 -3.43 20.80
CA THR A 44 -7.11 -3.53 22.24
C THR A 44 -6.46 -2.26 22.80
N VAL A 45 -5.52 -1.70 22.04
CA VAL A 45 -4.79 -0.48 22.47
C VAL A 45 -5.49 0.80 22.04
N LYS A 46 -6.56 0.71 21.26
CA LYS A 46 -7.32 1.84 20.68
C LYS A 46 -6.44 2.84 19.93
N ALA A 47 -5.45 2.33 19.20
CA ALA A 47 -4.56 3.13 18.36
C ALA A 47 -4.50 2.55 16.95
N PRO A 48 -4.42 3.38 15.90
CA PRO A 48 -4.22 2.92 14.54
C PRO A 48 -2.87 2.22 14.39
N VAL A 49 -2.82 1.25 13.46
CA VAL A 49 -1.60 0.53 13.10
C VAL A 49 -1.37 0.73 11.61
N ILE A 50 -0.22 1.28 11.24
CA ILE A 50 0.30 1.30 9.87
C ILE A 50 1.32 0.18 9.78
N ALA A 51 1.08 -0.76 8.87
CA ALA A 51 2.00 -1.85 8.60
C ALA A 51 2.47 -1.78 7.15
N LEU A 52 3.78 -1.69 6.96
CA LEU A 52 4.39 -1.80 5.65
C LEU A 52 4.44 -3.27 5.24
N SER A 53 4.17 -3.55 3.98
CA SER A 53 4.23 -4.91 3.44
C SER A 53 4.99 -4.93 2.13
N GLN A 54 5.92 -5.86 2.02
CA GLN A 54 6.62 -6.11 0.77
C GLN A 54 5.67 -6.76 -0.24
N LEU A 55 5.75 -6.33 -1.50
CA LEU A 55 4.98 -6.89 -2.59
C LEU A 55 5.67 -8.10 -3.24
N SER A 56 4.89 -8.92 -3.91
CA SER A 56 5.40 -9.97 -4.78
C SER A 56 6.11 -9.35 -5.98
N ARG A 57 7.27 -9.89 -6.36
CA ARG A 57 7.98 -9.47 -7.58
C ARG A 57 7.20 -9.75 -8.88
N LYS A 58 6.16 -10.58 -8.82
CA LYS A 58 5.30 -10.85 -9.99
C LYS A 58 4.63 -9.61 -10.56
N CYS A 59 4.44 -8.55 -9.76
CA CYS A 59 3.93 -7.28 -10.28
C CYS A 59 4.87 -6.65 -11.33
N GLU A 60 6.19 -6.91 -11.24
CA GLU A 60 7.20 -6.38 -12.17
C GLU A 60 7.22 -7.12 -13.53
N GLU A 61 6.63 -8.33 -13.58
CA GLU A 61 6.55 -9.16 -14.78
C GLU A 61 5.37 -8.77 -15.69
N ARG A 62 4.42 -7.99 -15.18
CA ARG A 62 3.24 -7.54 -15.94
C ARG A 62 3.57 -6.35 -16.84
N GLY A 63 2.78 -6.18 -17.90
CA GLY A 63 2.84 -4.99 -18.74
C GLY A 63 2.50 -3.72 -17.95
N ASP A 64 1.40 -3.71 -17.20
CA ASP A 64 1.11 -2.71 -16.18
C ASP A 64 1.68 -3.18 -14.84
N LYS A 65 2.67 -2.44 -14.36
CA LYS A 65 3.39 -2.72 -13.12
C LYS A 65 2.77 -2.07 -11.88
N ARG A 66 1.61 -1.43 -12.04
CA ARG A 66 0.86 -0.90 -10.88
C ARG A 66 0.44 -2.03 -9.96
N PRO A 67 0.77 -1.92 -8.66
CA PRO A 67 0.41 -2.94 -7.70
C PRO A 67 -1.10 -3.06 -7.51
N ASN A 68 -1.54 -4.28 -7.20
CA ASN A 68 -2.92 -4.57 -6.83
C ASN A 68 -2.97 -5.58 -5.66
N ASN A 69 -4.17 -5.91 -5.17
CA ASN A 69 -4.34 -6.77 -3.99
C ASN A 69 -3.72 -8.16 -4.16
N SER A 70 -3.67 -8.71 -5.39
CA SER A 70 -3.03 -10.02 -5.63
C SER A 70 -1.51 -10.01 -5.44
N ASP A 71 -0.90 -8.84 -5.41
CA ASP A 71 0.54 -8.66 -5.19
C ASP A 71 0.92 -8.62 -3.70
N LEU A 72 -0.08 -8.53 -2.81
CA LEU A 72 0.09 -8.77 -1.38
C LEU A 72 0.37 -10.26 -1.17
N ARG A 73 1.62 -10.65 -1.45
CA ARG A 73 2.06 -12.04 -1.45
C ARG A 73 1.83 -12.67 -0.08
N GLU A 74 1.38 -13.94 -0.12
CA GLU A 74 1.29 -14.83 1.04
C GLU A 74 0.21 -14.48 2.06
N SER A 75 -0.75 -13.57 1.74
CA SER A 75 -1.85 -13.36 2.68
C SER A 75 -3.08 -12.70 2.08
N GLY A 76 -3.98 -13.48 1.52
CA GLY A 76 -5.37 -13.03 1.40
C GLY A 76 -5.96 -12.55 2.73
N GLN A 77 -5.30 -12.91 3.85
CA GLN A 77 -5.67 -12.47 5.19
C GLN A 77 -5.37 -10.98 5.44
N ILE A 78 -4.25 -10.42 4.90
CA ILE A 78 -3.98 -8.97 4.98
C ILE A 78 -5.12 -8.20 4.32
N GLU A 79 -5.54 -8.66 3.15
CA GLU A 79 -6.67 -8.03 2.45
C GLU A 79 -7.96 -8.07 3.28
N GLN A 80 -8.21 -9.16 4.01
CA GLN A 80 -9.41 -9.28 4.86
C GLN A 80 -9.33 -8.39 6.11
N ASP A 81 -8.19 -8.36 6.79
CA ASP A 81 -8.01 -7.71 8.09
C ASP A 81 -7.82 -6.19 7.99
N ALA A 82 -7.13 -5.71 6.95
CA ALA A 82 -6.87 -4.29 6.76
C ALA A 82 -8.16 -3.50 6.54
N ASP A 83 -8.26 -2.32 7.13
CA ASP A 83 -9.33 -1.38 6.86
C ASP A 83 -9.04 -0.53 5.63
N ILE A 84 -7.76 -0.24 5.40
CA ILE A 84 -7.26 0.52 4.25
C ILE A 84 -6.08 -0.24 3.68
N ILE A 85 -6.02 -0.32 2.33
CA ILE A 85 -4.87 -0.82 1.59
C ILE A 85 -4.51 0.23 0.56
N THR A 86 -3.28 0.70 0.64
CA THR A 86 -2.75 1.71 -0.28
C THR A 86 -1.39 1.24 -0.81
N PHE A 87 -1.22 1.29 -2.11
CA PHE A 87 0.02 1.00 -2.80
C PHE A 87 0.70 2.30 -3.24
N ILE A 88 2.02 2.27 -3.33
CA ILE A 88 2.81 3.36 -3.88
C ILE A 88 3.41 2.85 -5.20
N TYR A 89 3.17 3.59 -6.28
CA TYR A 89 3.75 3.31 -7.59
C TYR A 89 4.47 4.54 -8.12
N ARG A 90 5.64 4.33 -8.70
CA ARG A 90 6.42 5.38 -9.35
C ARG A 90 6.81 4.90 -10.75
N GLU A 91 6.25 5.53 -11.77
CA GLU A 91 6.48 5.15 -13.16
C GLU A 91 7.95 5.29 -13.56
N GLU A 92 8.64 6.32 -13.08
CA GLU A 92 10.06 6.60 -13.40
C GLU A 92 11.01 5.47 -12.99
N VAL A 93 10.60 4.57 -12.08
CA VAL A 93 11.39 3.38 -11.68
C VAL A 93 11.46 2.36 -12.82
N TYR A 94 10.44 2.34 -13.67
CA TYR A 94 10.29 1.36 -14.75
C TYR A 94 10.45 1.97 -16.14
N ASN A 95 10.24 3.28 -16.28
CA ASN A 95 10.33 4.03 -17.53
C ASN A 95 11.08 5.36 -17.29
N ASP A 96 12.35 5.37 -17.65
CA ASP A 96 13.23 6.55 -17.50
C ASP A 96 12.85 7.72 -18.44
N LYS A 97 12.02 7.45 -19.46
CA LYS A 97 11.53 8.43 -20.43
C LYS A 97 10.14 8.96 -20.12
N THR A 98 9.56 8.56 -18.97
CA THR A 98 8.23 9.04 -18.57
C THR A 98 8.20 10.56 -18.44
N VAL A 99 7.06 11.14 -18.78
CA VAL A 99 6.74 12.56 -18.54
C VAL A 99 6.38 12.84 -17.08
N ASN A 100 6.07 11.77 -16.31
CA ASN A 100 5.64 11.84 -14.90
C ASN A 100 6.81 11.68 -13.92
N LYS A 101 8.00 12.21 -14.29
CA LYS A 101 9.17 12.17 -13.39
C LYS A 101 8.91 12.97 -12.12
N GLY A 102 9.43 12.47 -11.01
CA GLY A 102 9.26 13.10 -9.71
C GLY A 102 7.84 12.99 -9.15
N MET A 103 7.04 12.05 -9.66
CA MET A 103 5.68 11.80 -9.21
C MET A 103 5.52 10.37 -8.68
N ALA A 104 4.55 10.20 -7.79
CA ALA A 104 4.12 8.90 -7.29
C ALA A 104 2.60 8.83 -7.30
N GLU A 105 2.08 7.66 -7.64
CA GLU A 105 0.67 7.32 -7.49
C GLU A 105 0.47 6.64 -6.12
N LEU A 106 -0.49 7.14 -5.36
CA LEU A 106 -0.99 6.52 -4.14
C LEU A 106 -2.30 5.82 -4.50
N ILE A 107 -2.25 4.50 -4.67
CA ILE A 107 -3.37 3.71 -5.19
C ILE A 107 -4.06 3.04 -4.01
N THR A 108 -5.21 3.57 -3.59
CA THR A 108 -6.03 3.00 -2.53
C THR A 108 -7.03 2.01 -3.13
N THR A 109 -6.81 0.71 -2.91
CA THR A 109 -7.62 -0.37 -3.46
C THR A 109 -8.65 -0.91 -2.48
N LYS A 110 -8.52 -0.55 -1.21
CA LYS A 110 -9.48 -0.87 -0.16
C LYS A 110 -9.58 0.28 0.82
N PHE A 111 -10.83 0.65 1.14
CA PHE A 111 -11.15 1.60 2.21
C PHE A 111 -12.53 1.29 2.78
N ARG A 112 -12.61 0.67 3.95
CA ARG A 112 -13.89 0.18 4.53
C ARG A 112 -14.92 1.27 4.76
N ASN A 113 -14.48 2.48 5.08
CA ASN A 113 -15.35 3.59 5.45
C ASN A 113 -15.17 4.81 4.54
N GLY A 114 -14.61 4.64 3.35
CA GLY A 114 -14.37 5.71 2.38
C GLY A 114 -14.28 5.16 0.96
N GLU A 115 -13.89 6.02 0.04
CA GLU A 115 -13.77 5.71 -1.37
C GLU A 115 -12.39 5.14 -1.70
N ILE A 116 -12.35 4.22 -2.65
CA ILE A 116 -11.11 3.77 -3.29
C ILE A 116 -10.74 4.75 -4.41
N GLY A 117 -9.46 4.85 -4.71
CA GLY A 117 -9.04 5.81 -5.75
C GLY A 117 -7.53 5.89 -5.90
N LYS A 118 -7.12 6.90 -6.64
CA LYS A 118 -5.73 7.20 -6.92
C LYS A 118 -5.45 8.67 -6.68
N ASP A 119 -4.46 8.96 -5.83
CA ASP A 119 -3.94 10.29 -5.61
C ASP A 119 -2.54 10.40 -6.22
N ILE A 120 -2.22 11.55 -6.81
CA ILE A 120 -0.90 11.83 -7.37
C ILE A 120 -0.14 12.77 -6.46
N LEU A 121 1.08 12.41 -6.11
CA LEU A 121 1.96 13.17 -5.23
C LEU A 121 3.26 13.51 -5.94
N ALA A 122 3.79 14.71 -5.67
CA ALA A 122 5.18 15.02 -6.00
C ALA A 122 6.14 14.31 -5.03
N THR A 123 7.28 13.83 -5.54
CA THR A 123 8.31 13.16 -4.75
C THR A 123 9.55 14.03 -4.61
N GLU A 124 10.03 14.19 -3.39
CA GLU A 124 11.33 14.81 -3.08
C GLU A 124 12.19 13.76 -2.35
N LEU A 125 12.68 12.78 -3.11
CA LEU A 125 13.31 11.57 -2.55
C LEU A 125 14.59 11.85 -1.77
N GLN A 126 15.35 12.89 -2.15
CA GLN A 126 16.53 13.35 -1.40
C GLN A 126 16.18 13.76 0.04
N PHE A 127 14.92 14.07 0.31
CA PHE A 127 14.40 14.40 1.64
C PHE A 127 13.42 13.35 2.18
N CYS A 128 13.28 12.19 1.51
CA CYS A 128 12.30 11.14 1.84
C CYS A 128 10.88 11.70 2.02
N ARG A 129 10.46 12.61 1.11
CA ARG A 129 9.24 13.38 1.29
C ARG A 129 8.32 13.28 0.07
N PHE A 130 7.01 13.21 0.35
CA PHE A 130 5.94 13.39 -0.62
C PHE A 130 5.23 14.72 -0.35
N LYS A 131 4.75 15.36 -1.41
CA LYS A 131 4.00 16.62 -1.36
C LYS A 131 2.78 16.56 -2.26
N ASN A 132 1.77 17.35 -1.96
CA ASN A 132 0.69 17.59 -2.90
C ASN A 132 1.26 18.23 -4.16
N LEU A 133 0.69 17.88 -5.32
CA LEU A 133 1.02 18.57 -6.56
C LEU A 133 0.61 20.04 -6.46
N SER A 134 1.47 20.94 -6.95
CA SER A 134 1.05 22.33 -7.19
C SER A 134 0.13 22.39 -8.41
N ALA A 135 -0.65 23.49 -8.52
CA ALA A 135 -1.57 23.70 -9.64
C ALA A 135 -0.89 23.69 -11.02
N ASP A 136 0.42 23.93 -11.07
CA ASP A 136 1.23 23.94 -12.29
C ASP A 136 1.71 22.55 -12.74
N PHE A 137 1.50 21.53 -11.91
CA PHE A 137 1.90 20.16 -12.25
C PHE A 137 0.77 19.45 -12.98
N TYR A 138 1.07 18.98 -14.19
CA TYR A 138 0.16 18.19 -15.01
C TYR A 138 0.60 16.72 -14.99
N TYR A 139 -0.24 15.84 -14.42
CA TYR A 139 -0.05 14.38 -14.49
C TYR A 139 -0.71 13.89 -15.78
N LYS A 140 0.05 13.21 -16.62
CA LYS A 140 -0.50 12.57 -17.83
C LYS A 140 -0.84 11.12 -17.49
N GLU A 141 -2.12 10.77 -17.56
CA GLU A 141 -2.51 9.35 -17.49
C GLU A 141 -2.01 8.62 -18.72
N ASP A 142 -1.51 7.39 -18.51
CA ASP A 142 -1.15 6.53 -19.63
C ASP A 142 -2.37 6.30 -20.51
N GLU A 143 -2.21 6.45 -21.82
CA GLU A 143 -3.24 5.97 -22.74
C GLU A 143 -3.39 4.46 -22.53
N PRO A 144 -4.63 3.93 -22.36
CA PRO A 144 -4.83 2.50 -22.20
C PRO A 144 -4.20 1.80 -23.41
N LEU A 145 -3.30 0.84 -23.14
CA LEU A 145 -2.73 -0.02 -24.20
C LEU A 145 -3.89 -0.53 -25.02
N ALA A 146 -3.87 -0.23 -26.33
CA ALA A 146 -4.94 -0.59 -27.27
C ALA A 146 -5.23 -2.09 -27.17
N GLY A 147 -6.37 -2.48 -26.54
CA GLY A 147 -6.80 -3.86 -26.36
C GLY A 147 -7.56 -4.18 -25.06
N GLY A 148 -7.54 -3.30 -24.07
CA GLY A 148 -8.29 -3.50 -22.81
C GLY A 148 -9.69 -2.88 -22.88
N LYS A 149 -10.75 -3.71 -23.02
CA LYS A 149 -12.12 -3.22 -22.90
C LYS A 149 -12.33 -2.64 -21.51
N SER A 150 -12.53 -1.33 -21.43
CA SER A 150 -12.96 -0.65 -20.23
C SER A 150 -14.31 -1.23 -19.80
N ARG A 151 -14.35 -1.90 -18.65
CA ARG A 151 -15.62 -2.20 -17.98
C ARG A 151 -16.06 -0.93 -17.29
N LYS A 152 -17.05 -0.25 -17.87
CA LYS A 152 -17.86 0.73 -17.14
C LYS A 152 -18.59 -0.05 -16.05
N PHE A 153 -18.42 0.35 -14.82
CA PHE A 153 -19.31 -0.03 -13.74
C PHE A 153 -20.45 0.99 -13.76
N ASP A 154 -21.67 0.53 -14.08
CA ASP A 154 -22.91 1.22 -13.82
C ASP A 154 -23.30 1.06 -12.34
#